data_dcc6b8ea3b6a0337ab815244275c6bc5
#
_entry.id   dcc6b8ea3b6a0337ab815244275c6bc5
#
_cell.length_a   1.000
_cell.length_b   1.000
_cell.length_c   1.000
_cell.angle_alpha   90.00
_cell.angle_beta   90.00
_cell.angle_gamma   90.00
#
_symmetry.space_group_name_H-M   'P 1'
#
loop_
_entity.id
_entity.type
_entity.pdbx_description
1 polymer ?
#
loop_
_entity_poly.entity_id
_entity_poly.type
_entity_poly.pdbx_seq_one_letter_code
_entity_poly.pdbx_strand_id
1 'polypeptide(L)'
;MKYLFTSESVSEGHPDKVADQLSDAILDEFLARDPQSKVACETLVTTGQVVLAGEVKSEAYIDLQEVTRRVINEIGYDNSDLRFDGNSCGVFSAIHEQSADINRGVERHEDHLQGAGDQGMMFGYATDETPLYIPLSLALSHALVKELAAIRREGVDMTYLRPDSKSQVTVEYDHEGGQPVRIDTIVVSTQHDDFISPANSGLSQEEADLKMVEIIGRDVRTILIPRVQRQLPEHLRHMLDGEFTLHVNPTGKFVIGGPHGDTGLTGRKIIVDTYGGHGAHGGGAFSGKDPSKVDRSAAFAARHIAKNIVAAGIARRALVQVAYAIGVAQPVSLNINTFGTAKVDKSDVEISEIVQRMFDLTPYGIETRLKLRNPIYRETASYGHVGRTNRTVVKTFDAHTTHPFTREVELFTWEKLDRVDDLRHEFGL
;
A
#
# COMPACT_ATOMS: atom_id res chain seq x y z
N MET A 1 -24.23 20.59 1.21
CA MET A 1 -24.89 19.56 2.06
C MET A 1 -23.80 18.69 2.61
N LYS A 2 -23.76 18.44 3.92
CA LYS A 2 -22.79 17.54 4.55
C LYS A 2 -22.97 16.12 4.04
N TYR A 3 -21.86 15.35 3.90
CA TYR A 3 -21.92 13.95 3.49
C TYR A 3 -20.86 13.14 4.23
N LEU A 4 -21.06 11.82 4.29
CA LEU A 4 -20.16 10.87 4.91
C LEU A 4 -19.37 10.13 3.83
N PHE A 5 -18.06 9.95 4.06
CA PHE A 5 -17.21 9.14 3.22
C PHE A 5 -16.36 8.19 4.07
N THR A 6 -16.23 6.96 3.60
CA THR A 6 -15.56 5.89 4.34
C THR A 6 -14.40 5.32 3.55
N SER A 7 -13.26 5.18 4.22
CA SER A 7 -12.13 4.40 3.73
C SER A 7 -11.77 3.29 4.71
N GLU A 8 -11.15 2.24 4.20
CA GLU A 8 -10.69 1.11 5.00
C GLU A 8 -9.20 0.86 4.82
N SER A 9 -8.61 0.13 5.75
CA SER A 9 -7.27 -0.40 5.66
C SER A 9 -7.16 -1.76 6.34
N VAL A 10 -6.11 -2.49 6.01
CA VAL A 10 -5.79 -3.78 6.63
C VAL A 10 -4.31 -3.82 7.02
N SER A 11 -3.98 -4.60 8.06
CA SER A 11 -2.62 -4.74 8.54
C SER A 11 -1.74 -5.57 7.60
N GLU A 12 -0.45 -5.56 7.88
CA GLU A 12 0.54 -6.43 7.22
C GLU A 12 0.25 -7.92 7.37
N GLY A 13 -0.47 -8.32 8.42
CA GLY A 13 -0.87 -9.71 8.68
C GLY A 13 -2.16 -10.14 8.02
N HIS A 14 -2.90 -9.24 7.38
CA HIS A 14 -4.06 -9.61 6.58
C HIS A 14 -3.66 -10.55 5.43
N PRO A 15 -4.40 -11.64 5.14
CA PRO A 15 -4.00 -12.63 4.13
C PRO A 15 -3.60 -12.04 2.77
N ASP A 16 -4.39 -11.10 2.23
CA ASP A 16 -4.06 -10.46 0.96
C ASP A 16 -2.76 -9.63 1.06
N LYS A 17 -2.47 -9.00 2.20
CA LYS A 17 -1.23 -8.24 2.40
C LYS A 17 -0.03 -9.14 2.71
N VAL A 18 -0.24 -10.30 3.27
CA VAL A 18 0.81 -11.35 3.32
C VAL A 18 1.20 -11.75 1.90
N ALA A 19 0.21 -12.01 1.02
CA ALA A 19 0.46 -12.35 -0.38
C ALA A 19 1.20 -11.23 -1.13
N ASP A 20 0.79 -9.97 -0.97
CA ASP A 20 1.45 -8.80 -1.56
C ASP A 20 2.90 -8.67 -1.09
N GLN A 21 3.16 -8.82 0.20
CA GLN A 21 4.51 -8.73 0.76
C GLN A 21 5.43 -9.85 0.26
N LEU A 22 4.91 -11.06 0.07
CA LEU A 22 5.67 -12.18 -0.51
C LEU A 22 6.04 -11.89 -1.96
N SER A 23 5.08 -11.45 -2.77
CA SER A 23 5.30 -11.11 -4.16
C SER A 23 6.32 -9.98 -4.33
N ASP A 24 6.24 -8.92 -3.52
CA ASP A 24 7.17 -7.79 -3.58
C ASP A 24 8.54 -8.12 -2.96
N ALA A 25 8.63 -8.99 -1.97
CA ALA A 25 9.91 -9.45 -1.46
C ALA A 25 10.68 -10.27 -2.49
N ILE A 26 9.99 -11.14 -3.24
CA ILE A 26 10.59 -11.91 -4.33
C ILE A 26 11.05 -10.96 -5.45
N LEU A 27 10.25 -9.96 -5.82
CA LEU A 27 10.65 -8.94 -6.77
C LEU A 27 11.92 -8.20 -6.32
N ASP A 28 11.98 -7.77 -5.06
CA ASP A 28 13.14 -7.07 -4.51
C ASP A 28 14.41 -7.93 -4.53
N GLU A 29 14.29 -9.23 -4.22
CA GLU A 29 15.44 -10.16 -4.28
C GLU A 29 15.99 -10.29 -5.71
N PHE A 30 15.13 -10.35 -6.72
CA PHE A 30 15.57 -10.34 -8.12
C PHE A 30 16.25 -9.02 -8.48
N LEU A 31 15.62 -7.89 -8.24
CA LEU A 31 16.15 -6.56 -8.61
C LEU A 31 17.45 -6.22 -7.85
N ALA A 32 17.63 -6.71 -6.64
CA ALA A 32 18.86 -6.50 -5.87
C ALA A 32 20.09 -7.13 -6.55
N ARG A 33 19.91 -8.25 -7.27
CA ARG A 33 20.98 -9.00 -7.95
C ARG A 33 21.07 -8.68 -9.41
N ASP A 34 19.92 -8.51 -10.08
CA ASP A 34 19.82 -8.18 -11.50
C ASP A 34 18.74 -7.09 -11.70
N PRO A 35 19.14 -5.80 -11.78
CA PRO A 35 18.20 -4.69 -11.99
C PRO A 35 17.40 -4.79 -13.29
N GLN A 36 17.83 -5.61 -14.26
CA GLN A 36 17.14 -5.81 -15.53
C GLN A 36 16.09 -6.94 -15.46
N SER A 37 15.93 -7.59 -14.30
CA SER A 37 14.93 -8.64 -14.11
C SER A 37 13.56 -8.19 -14.54
N LYS A 38 12.86 -9.09 -15.25
CA LYS A 38 11.42 -8.98 -15.53
C LYS A 38 10.70 -9.95 -14.63
N VAL A 39 9.80 -9.46 -13.83
CA VAL A 39 9.11 -10.24 -12.79
C VAL A 39 7.63 -9.93 -12.83
N ALA A 40 6.83 -10.96 -12.87
CA ALA A 40 5.41 -10.94 -12.59
C ALA A 40 5.15 -12.11 -11.64
N CYS A 41 5.14 -11.85 -10.35
CA CYS A 41 4.97 -12.87 -9.30
C CYS A 41 3.66 -12.64 -8.56
N GLU A 42 2.78 -13.61 -8.60
CA GLU A 42 1.53 -13.65 -7.85
C GLU A 42 1.61 -14.72 -6.78
N THR A 43 1.02 -14.43 -5.63
CA THR A 43 1.04 -15.30 -4.46
C THR A 43 -0.38 -15.59 -4.00
N LEU A 44 -0.65 -16.86 -3.68
CA LEU A 44 -1.81 -17.30 -2.93
C LEU A 44 -1.33 -17.81 -1.57
N VAL A 45 -1.97 -17.36 -0.50
CA VAL A 45 -1.77 -17.89 0.86
C VAL A 45 -3.10 -18.42 1.41
N THR A 46 -3.05 -19.58 2.03
CA THR A 46 -4.24 -20.22 2.64
C THR A 46 -3.79 -21.11 3.79
N THR A 47 -4.71 -21.91 4.36
CA THR A 47 -4.41 -22.81 5.48
C THR A 47 -3.16 -23.66 5.22
N GLY A 48 -2.07 -23.34 5.93
CA GLY A 48 -0.82 -24.10 5.90
C GLY A 48 -0.08 -24.12 4.56
N GLN A 49 -0.45 -23.26 3.59
CA GLN A 49 0.11 -23.30 2.24
C GLN A 49 0.37 -21.92 1.66
N VAL A 50 1.43 -21.84 0.87
CA VAL A 50 1.77 -20.72 -0.01
C VAL A 50 2.00 -21.27 -1.42
N VAL A 51 1.39 -20.64 -2.41
CA VAL A 51 1.60 -20.93 -3.83
C VAL A 51 2.13 -19.66 -4.49
N LEU A 52 3.31 -19.77 -5.08
CA LEU A 52 3.95 -18.73 -5.89
C LEU A 52 3.76 -19.08 -7.35
N ALA A 53 3.22 -18.18 -8.15
CA ALA A 53 2.97 -18.40 -9.58
C ALA A 53 3.37 -17.16 -10.37
N GLY A 54 3.66 -17.34 -11.67
CA GLY A 54 3.98 -16.24 -12.57
C GLY A 54 5.21 -16.47 -13.41
N GLU A 55 5.75 -15.38 -13.97
CA GLU A 55 6.84 -15.41 -14.93
C GLU A 55 8.01 -14.55 -14.48
N VAL A 56 9.23 -15.08 -14.66
CA VAL A 56 10.48 -14.37 -14.36
C VAL A 56 11.47 -14.54 -15.52
N LYS A 57 12.13 -13.44 -15.92
CA LYS A 57 13.33 -13.44 -16.75
C LYS A 57 14.41 -12.69 -15.98
N SER A 58 15.44 -13.39 -15.56
CA SER A 58 16.55 -12.84 -14.75
C SER A 58 17.80 -13.71 -14.87
N GLU A 59 18.95 -13.08 -14.72
CA GLU A 59 20.24 -13.79 -14.56
C GLU A 59 20.47 -14.22 -13.09
N ALA A 60 19.63 -13.77 -12.16
CA ALA A 60 19.74 -14.06 -10.73
C ALA A 60 19.07 -15.38 -10.35
N TYR A 61 19.68 -16.10 -9.43
CA TYR A 61 19.06 -17.21 -8.69
C TYR A 61 18.58 -16.76 -7.32
N ILE A 62 17.37 -17.15 -6.96
CA ILE A 62 16.73 -16.83 -5.67
C ILE A 62 16.22 -18.12 -5.02
N ASP A 63 16.49 -18.32 -3.75
CA ASP A 63 15.82 -19.35 -2.95
C ASP A 63 14.43 -18.82 -2.53
N LEU A 64 13.42 -19.14 -3.33
CA LEU A 64 12.05 -18.70 -3.12
C LEU A 64 11.47 -19.21 -1.80
N GLN A 65 11.89 -20.39 -1.32
CA GLN A 65 11.38 -20.94 -0.06
C GLN A 65 11.94 -20.15 1.14
N GLU A 66 13.24 -19.84 1.10
CA GLU A 66 13.88 -19.05 2.15
C GLU A 66 13.23 -17.67 2.27
N VAL A 67 13.11 -16.95 1.14
CA VAL A 67 12.48 -15.62 1.12
C VAL A 67 11.05 -15.67 1.65
N THR A 68 10.26 -16.65 1.21
CA THR A 68 8.88 -16.82 1.64
C THR A 68 8.78 -17.03 3.16
N ARG A 69 9.55 -17.96 3.70
CA ARG A 69 9.53 -18.29 5.13
C ARG A 69 9.99 -17.13 6.00
N ARG A 70 11.05 -16.46 5.60
CA ARG A 70 11.59 -15.28 6.28
C ARG A 70 10.53 -14.17 6.36
N VAL A 71 9.88 -13.84 5.26
CA VAL A 71 8.85 -12.79 5.22
C VAL A 71 7.65 -13.13 6.10
N ILE A 72 7.17 -14.38 6.07
CA ILE A 72 6.06 -14.82 6.92
C ILE A 72 6.41 -14.67 8.41
N ASN A 73 7.61 -15.11 8.81
CA ASN A 73 8.08 -14.98 10.19
C ASN A 73 8.23 -13.51 10.61
N GLU A 74 8.77 -12.64 9.75
CA GLU A 74 8.91 -11.19 10.00
C GLU A 74 7.56 -10.46 10.15
N ILE A 75 6.52 -10.93 9.48
CA ILE A 75 5.14 -10.44 9.67
C ILE A 75 4.63 -10.80 11.07
N GLY A 76 5.10 -11.91 11.63
CA GLY A 76 4.73 -12.40 12.96
C GLY A 76 3.89 -13.69 12.92
N TYR A 77 3.87 -14.38 11.79
CA TYR A 77 3.37 -15.76 11.69
C TYR A 77 4.55 -16.72 11.90
N ASP A 78 5.03 -16.79 13.13
CA ASP A 78 6.22 -17.52 13.56
C ASP A 78 5.93 -18.64 14.56
N ASN A 79 4.64 -18.85 14.87
CA ASN A 79 4.16 -19.81 15.86
C ASN A 79 3.03 -20.67 15.29
N SER A 80 3.11 -21.98 15.50
CA SER A 80 2.11 -22.96 15.07
C SER A 80 0.72 -22.76 15.68
N ASP A 81 0.58 -22.08 16.82
CA ASP A 81 -0.69 -21.79 17.45
C ASP A 81 -1.55 -20.86 16.57
N LEU A 82 -0.93 -20.08 15.69
CA LEU A 82 -1.60 -19.27 14.68
C LEU A 82 -2.13 -20.08 13.49
N ARG A 83 -1.83 -21.40 13.44
CA ARG A 83 -2.22 -22.36 12.41
C ARG A 83 -1.76 -22.00 10.98
N PHE A 84 -0.88 -21.05 10.88
CA PHE A 84 -0.12 -20.67 9.70
C PHE A 84 1.18 -20.05 10.20
N ASP A 85 2.31 -20.62 9.85
CA ASP A 85 3.63 -20.12 10.25
C ASP A 85 4.70 -20.38 9.17
N GLY A 86 5.70 -19.54 9.15
CA GLY A 86 6.77 -19.59 8.14
C GLY A 86 7.66 -20.84 8.23
N ASN A 87 7.70 -21.53 9.38
CA ASN A 87 8.57 -22.68 9.58
C ASN A 87 7.93 -23.97 9.07
N SER A 88 6.58 -24.08 9.14
CA SER A 88 5.86 -25.33 8.87
C SER A 88 4.97 -25.29 7.62
N CYS A 89 4.62 -24.12 7.07
CA CYS A 89 3.76 -24.04 5.88
C CYS A 89 4.41 -24.70 4.65
N GLY A 90 3.58 -25.34 3.81
CA GLY A 90 4.00 -25.81 2.49
C GLY A 90 4.23 -24.64 1.53
N VAL A 91 5.36 -24.58 0.84
CA VAL A 91 5.66 -23.59 -0.18
C VAL A 91 5.76 -24.27 -1.53
N PHE A 92 4.88 -23.91 -2.45
CA PHE A 92 4.81 -24.43 -3.80
C PHE A 92 5.18 -23.33 -4.80
N SER A 93 5.99 -23.65 -5.79
CA SER A 93 6.35 -22.71 -6.87
C SER A 93 5.92 -23.25 -8.23
N ALA A 94 5.18 -22.41 -8.95
CA ALA A 94 4.84 -22.56 -10.36
C ALA A 94 5.34 -21.34 -11.15
N ILE A 95 6.49 -20.77 -10.73
CA ILE A 95 7.17 -19.70 -11.47
C ILE A 95 7.93 -20.34 -12.63
N HIS A 96 7.76 -19.77 -13.82
CA HIS A 96 8.42 -20.23 -15.06
C HIS A 96 9.03 -19.04 -15.82
N GLU A 97 9.75 -19.33 -16.90
CA GLU A 97 10.38 -18.31 -17.74
C GLU A 97 9.34 -17.50 -18.52
N GLN A 98 9.57 -16.19 -18.65
CA GLN A 98 8.67 -15.29 -19.38
C GLN A 98 8.59 -15.65 -20.88
N SER A 99 7.38 -15.58 -21.45
CA SER A 99 7.14 -15.80 -22.88
C SER A 99 7.95 -14.84 -23.77
N ALA A 100 8.61 -15.40 -24.78
CA ALA A 100 9.37 -14.63 -25.77
C ALA A 100 8.50 -13.65 -26.58
N ASP A 101 7.20 -13.93 -26.75
CA ASP A 101 6.30 -13.07 -27.52
C ASP A 101 5.96 -11.77 -26.78
N ILE A 102 5.75 -11.84 -25.48
CA ILE A 102 5.52 -10.64 -24.64
C ILE A 102 6.79 -9.78 -24.63
N ASN A 103 7.95 -10.41 -24.53
CA ASN A 103 9.23 -9.72 -24.48
C ASN A 103 9.53 -8.87 -25.72
N ARG A 104 9.12 -9.32 -26.93
CA ARG A 104 9.30 -8.56 -28.18
C ARG A 104 8.62 -7.19 -28.19
N GLY A 105 7.52 -7.03 -27.48
CA GLY A 105 6.78 -5.77 -27.37
C GLY A 105 7.44 -4.74 -26.45
N VAL A 106 8.24 -5.22 -25.49
CA VAL A 106 8.84 -4.40 -24.44
C VAL A 106 10.29 -4.05 -24.75
N GLU A 107 11.10 -5.04 -25.21
CA GLU A 107 12.51 -4.82 -25.54
C GLU A 107 12.67 -4.16 -26.91
N ARG A 108 13.42 -3.07 -26.95
CA ARG A 108 13.85 -2.36 -28.17
C ARG A 108 15.38 -2.23 -28.15
N HIS A 109 15.97 -2.01 -29.31
CA HIS A 109 17.42 -1.80 -29.43
C HIS A 109 17.91 -0.53 -28.73
N GLU A 110 17.02 0.41 -28.47
CA GLU A 110 17.29 1.67 -27.76
C GLU A 110 16.34 1.78 -26.58
N ASP A 111 16.86 1.97 -25.36
CA ASP A 111 16.09 1.96 -24.10
C ASP A 111 14.94 2.96 -24.09
N HIS A 112 15.13 4.16 -24.68
CA HIS A 112 14.09 5.19 -24.73
C HIS A 112 12.89 4.83 -25.64
N LEU A 113 13.01 3.77 -26.44
CA LEU A 113 11.94 3.22 -27.26
C LEU A 113 11.21 2.05 -26.58
N GLN A 114 11.54 1.74 -25.32
CA GLN A 114 10.84 0.71 -24.56
C GLN A 114 9.33 0.96 -24.60
N GLY A 115 8.59 -0.01 -25.14
CA GLY A 115 7.13 0.04 -25.19
C GLY A 115 6.49 -0.29 -23.84
N ALA A 116 5.25 0.15 -23.65
CA ALA A 116 4.46 -0.28 -22.50
C ALA A 116 4.26 -1.80 -22.51
N GLY A 117 4.47 -2.44 -21.35
CA GLY A 117 4.35 -3.90 -21.21
C GLY A 117 2.92 -4.42 -21.33
N ASP A 118 1.94 -3.52 -21.20
CA ASP A 118 0.52 -3.82 -21.38
C ASP A 118 -0.24 -2.57 -21.82
N GLN A 119 -1.48 -2.75 -22.26
CA GLN A 119 -2.46 -1.69 -22.38
C GLN A 119 -3.09 -1.40 -21.01
N GLY A 120 -3.58 -0.19 -20.80
CA GLY A 120 -4.34 0.12 -19.59
C GLY A 120 -4.47 1.61 -19.32
N MET A 121 -5.22 1.93 -18.28
CA MET A 121 -5.34 3.28 -17.73
C MET A 121 -4.95 3.24 -16.25
N MET A 122 -4.10 4.16 -15.85
CA MET A 122 -3.58 4.27 -14.50
C MET A 122 -3.93 5.63 -13.92
N PHE A 123 -4.08 5.69 -12.61
CA PHE A 123 -4.56 6.88 -11.92
C PHE A 123 -3.62 7.29 -10.79
N GLY A 124 -3.48 8.61 -10.62
CA GLY A 124 -2.89 9.24 -9.47
C GLY A 124 -3.87 10.24 -8.87
N TYR A 125 -3.96 10.30 -7.55
CA TYR A 125 -4.81 11.25 -6.84
C TYR A 125 -4.03 11.94 -5.73
N ALA A 126 -4.35 13.19 -5.45
CA ALA A 126 -3.89 13.93 -4.30
C ALA A 126 -4.96 14.90 -3.81
N THR A 127 -4.93 15.20 -2.51
CA THR A 127 -5.78 16.18 -1.83
C THR A 127 -4.99 16.90 -0.75
N ASP A 128 -5.38 18.14 -0.41
CA ASP A 128 -4.74 18.94 0.64
C ASP A 128 -5.26 18.65 2.06
N GLU A 129 -6.00 17.54 2.25
CA GLU A 129 -6.59 17.17 3.54
C GLU A 129 -5.54 16.79 4.59
N THR A 130 -4.43 16.21 4.17
CA THR A 130 -3.35 15.79 5.07
C THR A 130 -1.98 16.21 4.51
N PRO A 131 -0.94 16.32 5.36
CA PRO A 131 0.43 16.63 4.90
C PRO A 131 1.03 15.60 3.94
N LEU A 132 0.47 14.40 3.91
CA LEU A 132 0.87 13.34 2.97
C LEU A 132 0.10 13.41 1.65
N TYR A 133 -0.79 14.40 1.50
CA TYR A 133 -1.63 14.60 0.31
C TYR A 133 -2.49 13.39 -0.04
N ILE A 134 -3.01 12.72 0.98
CA ILE A 134 -4.03 11.65 0.88
C ILE A 134 -5.26 12.00 1.71
N PRO A 135 -6.43 11.39 1.43
CA PRO A 135 -7.65 11.62 2.21
C PRO A 135 -7.49 11.28 3.69
N LEU A 136 -8.11 12.07 4.55
CA LEU A 136 -8.03 11.88 6.01
C LEU A 136 -8.59 10.52 6.44
N SER A 137 -9.71 10.07 5.84
CA SER A 137 -10.33 8.77 6.13
C SER A 137 -9.34 7.61 5.90
N LEU A 138 -8.59 7.65 4.79
CA LEU A 138 -7.57 6.66 4.47
C LEU A 138 -6.35 6.77 5.38
N ALA A 139 -5.85 7.99 5.60
CA ALA A 139 -4.69 8.23 6.46
C ALA A 139 -4.91 7.67 7.87
N LEU A 140 -6.10 7.91 8.44
CA LEU A 140 -6.47 7.38 9.75
C LEU A 140 -6.65 5.86 9.74
N SER A 141 -7.27 5.31 8.69
CA SER A 141 -7.40 3.86 8.56
C SER A 141 -6.03 3.17 8.53
N HIS A 142 -5.08 3.69 7.75
CA HIS A 142 -3.69 3.18 7.76
C HIS A 142 -3.02 3.34 9.12
N ALA A 143 -3.18 4.49 9.77
CA ALA A 143 -2.55 4.77 11.05
C ALA A 143 -3.02 3.79 12.14
N LEU A 144 -4.32 3.46 12.19
CA LEU A 144 -4.88 2.52 13.16
C LEU A 144 -4.26 1.12 13.06
N VAL A 145 -4.25 0.51 11.88
CA VAL A 145 -3.72 -0.85 11.72
C VAL A 145 -2.19 -0.89 11.80
N LYS A 146 -1.51 0.16 11.38
CA LYS A 146 -0.05 0.29 11.53
C LYS A 146 0.35 0.40 13.00
N GLU A 147 -0.41 1.16 13.79
CA GLU A 147 -0.15 1.33 15.21
C GLU A 147 -0.48 0.05 15.99
N LEU A 148 -1.53 -0.71 15.63
CA LEU A 148 -1.78 -2.04 16.19
C LEU A 148 -0.58 -2.97 15.98
N ALA A 149 0.02 -2.97 14.79
CA ALA A 149 1.21 -3.76 14.51
C ALA A 149 2.43 -3.29 15.32
N ALA A 150 2.59 -1.98 15.54
CA ALA A 150 3.63 -1.43 16.40
C ALA A 150 3.46 -1.86 17.85
N ILE A 151 2.26 -1.72 18.43
CA ILE A 151 1.94 -2.15 19.79
C ILE A 151 2.21 -3.65 19.96
N ARG A 152 1.80 -4.48 19.00
CA ARG A 152 2.06 -5.92 19.00
C ARG A 152 3.56 -6.24 19.06
N ARG A 153 4.38 -5.54 18.26
CA ARG A 153 5.84 -5.75 18.24
C ARG A 153 6.55 -5.25 19.48
N GLU A 154 6.05 -4.19 20.11
CA GLU A 154 6.56 -3.69 21.38
C GLU A 154 6.36 -4.71 22.51
N GLY A 155 5.28 -5.48 22.48
CA GLY A 155 5.01 -6.56 23.45
C GLY A 155 4.80 -6.08 24.89
N VAL A 156 4.42 -4.82 25.09
CA VAL A 156 4.21 -4.21 26.41
C VAL A 156 2.73 -4.03 26.69
N ASP A 157 2.04 -3.29 25.84
CA ASP A 157 0.59 -3.08 25.91
C ASP A 157 -0.12 -4.07 24.96
N MET A 158 -1.39 -4.40 25.25
CA MET A 158 -2.23 -5.26 24.39
C MET A 158 -1.49 -6.51 23.91
N THR A 159 -0.79 -7.21 24.80
CA THR A 159 0.09 -8.35 24.49
C THR A 159 -0.63 -9.53 23.82
N TYR A 160 -1.93 -9.54 23.85
CA TYR A 160 -2.80 -10.50 23.18
C TYR A 160 -2.97 -10.27 21.67
N LEU A 161 -2.47 -9.16 21.11
CA LEU A 161 -2.59 -8.85 19.68
C LEU A 161 -1.86 -9.87 18.80
N ARG A 162 -2.49 -10.19 17.64
CA ARG A 162 -1.93 -11.05 16.61
C ARG A 162 -1.89 -10.31 15.25
N PRO A 163 -1.21 -10.85 14.22
CA PRO A 163 -0.83 -10.05 13.04
C PRO A 163 -2.00 -9.49 12.22
N ASP A 164 -3.14 -10.19 12.15
CA ASP A 164 -4.27 -9.80 11.29
C ASP A 164 -5.13 -8.72 11.94
N SER A 165 -5.38 -7.64 11.21
CA SER A 165 -6.34 -6.62 11.64
C SER A 165 -6.87 -5.80 10.46
N LYS A 166 -8.04 -5.18 10.68
CA LYS A 166 -8.71 -4.28 9.74
C LYS A 166 -9.18 -3.04 10.47
N SER A 167 -9.22 -1.93 9.75
CA SER A 167 -9.82 -0.68 10.22
C SER A 167 -10.68 -0.05 9.13
N GLN A 168 -11.66 0.71 9.56
CA GLN A 168 -12.50 1.54 8.70
C GLN A 168 -12.77 2.85 9.40
N VAL A 169 -12.65 3.96 8.68
CA VAL A 169 -12.91 5.31 9.21
C VAL A 169 -13.89 6.03 8.30
N THR A 170 -14.99 6.49 8.88
CA THR A 170 -15.98 7.34 8.24
C THR A 170 -15.78 8.78 8.70
N VAL A 171 -15.61 9.67 7.74
CA VAL A 171 -15.42 11.12 7.95
C VAL A 171 -16.61 11.88 7.39
N GLU A 172 -17.11 12.86 8.15
CA GLU A 172 -18.09 13.82 7.68
C GLU A 172 -17.38 15.00 7.02
N TYR A 173 -17.81 15.35 5.81
CA TYR A 173 -17.34 16.50 5.05
C TYR A 173 -18.42 17.59 5.02
N ASP A 174 -18.00 18.84 4.98
CA ASP A 174 -18.90 20.01 4.99
C ASP A 174 -19.76 20.10 3.71
N HIS A 175 -19.20 19.73 2.57
CA HIS A 175 -19.88 19.61 1.27
C HIS A 175 -19.03 18.72 0.33
N GLU A 176 -19.59 18.36 -0.83
CA GLU A 176 -18.87 17.57 -1.83
C GLU A 176 -17.63 18.34 -2.31
N GLY A 177 -16.45 17.70 -2.18
CA GLY A 177 -15.15 18.32 -2.43
C GLY A 177 -14.68 19.31 -1.35
N GLY A 178 -15.39 19.36 -0.22
CA GLY A 178 -15.07 20.19 0.93
C GLY A 178 -13.99 19.63 1.84
N GLN A 179 -13.91 20.18 3.05
CA GLN A 179 -12.95 19.77 4.06
C GLN A 179 -13.58 18.77 5.03
N PRO A 180 -12.77 17.88 5.64
CA PRO A 180 -13.22 17.04 6.73
C PRO A 180 -13.65 17.90 7.94
N VAL A 181 -14.79 17.56 8.53
CA VAL A 181 -15.39 18.31 9.66
C VAL A 181 -15.25 17.54 10.96
N ARG A 182 -15.54 16.23 10.94
CA ARG A 182 -15.42 15.34 12.10
C ARG A 182 -15.30 13.88 11.67
N ILE A 183 -14.80 13.09 12.56
CA ILE A 183 -14.89 11.63 12.43
C ILE A 183 -16.29 11.22 12.91
N ASP A 184 -16.99 10.42 12.12
CA ASP A 184 -18.31 9.90 12.44
C ASP A 184 -18.24 8.52 13.09
N THR A 185 -17.52 7.61 12.43
CA THR A 185 -17.42 6.20 12.89
C THR A 185 -16.00 5.68 12.68
N ILE A 186 -15.53 4.91 13.66
CA ILE A 186 -14.30 4.09 13.58
C ILE A 186 -14.67 2.64 13.83
N VAL A 187 -14.24 1.74 12.94
CA VAL A 187 -14.33 0.29 13.13
C VAL A 187 -12.92 -0.27 13.21
N VAL A 188 -12.65 -1.10 14.21
CA VAL A 188 -11.40 -1.84 14.37
C VAL A 188 -11.72 -3.31 14.59
N SER A 189 -11.18 -4.18 13.75
CA SER A 189 -11.21 -5.63 13.96
C SER A 189 -9.78 -6.13 14.06
N THR A 190 -9.42 -6.78 15.16
CA THR A 190 -8.07 -7.27 15.39
C THR A 190 -8.06 -8.69 15.89
N GLN A 191 -7.19 -9.50 15.29
CA GLN A 191 -6.89 -10.86 15.75
C GLN A 191 -6.20 -10.79 17.11
N HIS A 192 -6.57 -11.71 18.00
CA HIS A 192 -6.05 -11.78 19.36
C HIS A 192 -5.96 -13.20 19.87
N ASP A 193 -5.19 -13.44 20.92
CA ASP A 193 -5.18 -14.72 21.63
C ASP A 193 -6.51 -14.99 22.32
N ASP A 194 -6.75 -16.26 22.62
CA ASP A 194 -7.84 -16.70 23.51
C ASP A 194 -7.38 -16.52 24.98
N PHE A 195 -7.14 -15.24 25.39
CA PHE A 195 -6.48 -14.90 26.66
C PHE A 195 -7.40 -15.01 27.89
N ILE A 196 -8.72 -15.13 27.70
CA ILE A 196 -9.69 -15.49 28.73
C ILE A 196 -10.46 -16.71 28.28
N SER A 197 -10.35 -17.80 29.04
CA SER A 197 -11.03 -19.06 28.77
C SER A 197 -11.74 -19.57 30.03
N PRO A 198 -12.72 -20.47 29.93
CA PRO A 198 -13.34 -21.11 31.09
C PRO A 198 -12.32 -21.72 32.05
N ALA A 199 -11.24 -22.29 31.50
CA ALA A 199 -10.21 -22.95 32.29
C ALA A 199 -9.39 -22.02 33.18
N ASN A 200 -9.16 -20.75 32.74
CA ASN A 200 -8.36 -19.79 33.49
C ASN A 200 -9.17 -18.70 34.22
N SER A 201 -10.47 -18.60 33.99
CA SER A 201 -11.31 -17.54 34.55
C SER A 201 -12.49 -18.03 35.40
N GLY A 202 -12.91 -19.27 35.22
CA GLY A 202 -14.12 -19.80 35.85
C GLY A 202 -15.45 -19.29 35.24
N LEU A 203 -15.36 -18.51 34.15
CA LEU A 203 -16.49 -18.00 33.36
C LEU A 203 -17.01 -19.08 32.41
N SER A 204 -18.24 -18.94 31.93
CA SER A 204 -18.68 -19.68 30.76
C SER A 204 -17.92 -19.22 29.51
N GLN A 205 -17.97 -19.99 28.41
CA GLN A 205 -17.32 -19.61 27.16
C GLN A 205 -17.85 -18.28 26.63
N GLU A 206 -19.18 -18.10 26.66
CA GLU A 206 -19.83 -16.87 26.19
C GLU A 206 -19.42 -15.64 27.04
N GLU A 207 -19.36 -15.77 28.36
CA GLU A 207 -18.90 -14.71 29.25
C GLU A 207 -17.41 -14.37 29.02
N ALA A 208 -16.58 -15.38 28.81
CA ALA A 208 -15.15 -15.20 28.50
C ALA A 208 -14.95 -14.45 27.16
N ASP A 209 -15.70 -14.85 26.12
CA ASP A 209 -15.66 -14.23 24.80
C ASP A 209 -16.10 -12.75 24.87
N LEU A 210 -17.19 -12.45 25.54
CA LEU A 210 -17.66 -11.07 25.77
C LEU A 210 -16.66 -10.24 26.55
N LYS A 211 -16.03 -10.83 27.57
CA LYS A 211 -15.04 -10.14 28.41
C LYS A 211 -13.78 -9.80 27.63
N MET A 212 -13.31 -10.66 26.72
CA MET A 212 -12.20 -10.35 25.83
C MET A 212 -12.52 -9.15 24.93
N VAL A 213 -13.69 -9.13 24.28
CA VAL A 213 -14.12 -8.02 23.41
C VAL A 213 -14.25 -6.72 24.21
N GLU A 214 -14.76 -6.75 25.45
CA GLU A 214 -14.82 -5.59 26.32
C GLU A 214 -13.43 -5.01 26.63
N ILE A 215 -12.47 -5.88 26.96
CA ILE A 215 -11.07 -5.47 27.24
C ILE A 215 -10.44 -4.87 25.99
N ILE A 216 -10.54 -5.53 24.85
CA ILE A 216 -10.00 -5.03 23.58
C ILE A 216 -10.63 -3.68 23.23
N GLY A 217 -11.94 -3.52 23.38
CA GLY A 217 -12.66 -2.26 23.14
C GLY A 217 -12.18 -1.12 24.03
N ARG A 218 -11.96 -1.39 25.33
CA ARG A 218 -11.37 -0.43 26.26
C ARG A 218 -9.95 -0.05 25.82
N ASP A 219 -9.10 -1.02 25.49
CA ASP A 219 -7.70 -0.79 25.17
C ASP A 219 -7.55 -0.09 23.82
N VAL A 220 -8.39 -0.37 22.84
CA VAL A 220 -8.48 0.42 21.60
C VAL A 220 -8.78 1.88 21.90
N ARG A 221 -9.76 2.16 22.80
CA ARG A 221 -10.14 3.52 23.16
C ARG A 221 -9.07 4.26 23.98
N THR A 222 -8.38 3.56 24.88
CA THR A 222 -7.47 4.19 25.86
C THR A 222 -6.00 4.12 25.50
N ILE A 223 -5.62 3.23 24.57
CA ILE A 223 -4.23 3.04 24.14
C ILE A 223 -4.07 3.36 22.64
N LEU A 224 -4.77 2.62 21.77
CA LEU A 224 -4.60 2.77 20.32
C LEU A 224 -4.96 4.16 19.80
N ILE A 225 -6.17 4.62 20.08
CA ILE A 225 -6.66 5.93 19.56
C ILE A 225 -5.78 7.09 20.05
N PRO A 226 -5.39 7.20 21.34
CA PRO A 226 -4.47 8.25 21.78
C PRO A 226 -3.07 8.16 21.15
N ARG A 227 -2.57 6.96 20.83
CA ARG A 227 -1.29 6.80 20.12
C ARG A 227 -1.38 7.29 18.68
N VAL A 228 -2.47 6.97 17.97
CA VAL A 228 -2.74 7.47 16.61
C VAL A 228 -2.92 8.98 16.62
N GLN A 229 -3.67 9.55 17.58
CA GLN A 229 -3.89 10.99 17.71
C GLN A 229 -2.58 11.77 17.85
N ARG A 230 -1.63 11.27 18.63
CA ARG A 230 -0.29 11.90 18.76
C ARG A 230 0.51 11.96 17.47
N GLN A 231 0.26 11.06 16.53
CA GLN A 231 0.93 11.03 15.21
C GLN A 231 0.32 12.03 14.22
N LEU A 232 -0.92 12.49 14.47
CA LEU A 232 -1.57 13.46 13.62
C LEU A 232 -0.91 14.84 13.75
N PRO A 233 -0.90 15.64 12.67
CA PRO A 233 -0.60 17.06 12.73
C PRO A 233 -1.49 17.75 13.78
N GLU A 234 -0.94 18.76 14.44
CA GLU A 234 -1.63 19.43 15.54
C GLU A 234 -3.04 19.90 15.18
N HIS A 235 -3.19 20.48 13.98
CA HIS A 235 -4.48 20.98 13.49
C HIS A 235 -5.53 19.90 13.20
N LEU A 236 -5.14 18.61 13.12
CA LEU A 236 -6.05 17.48 12.91
C LEU A 236 -6.32 16.66 14.18
N ARG A 237 -5.57 16.90 15.28
CA ARG A 237 -5.71 16.10 16.51
C ARG A 237 -7.10 16.20 17.11
N HIS A 238 -7.71 17.37 17.02
CA HIS A 238 -9.06 17.62 17.54
C HIS A 238 -10.13 16.72 16.91
N MET A 239 -9.88 16.14 15.72
CA MET A 239 -10.79 15.20 15.06
C MET A 239 -11.04 13.94 15.90
N LEU A 240 -10.07 13.54 16.73
CA LEU A 240 -10.16 12.37 17.62
C LEU A 240 -10.54 12.72 19.06
N ASP A 241 -10.74 14.03 19.39
CA ASP A 241 -11.24 14.48 20.71
C ASP A 241 -12.78 14.46 20.80
N GLY A 242 -13.45 14.45 19.64
CA GLY A 242 -14.91 14.52 19.55
C GLY A 242 -15.59 13.18 19.83
N GLU A 243 -16.93 13.23 19.91
CA GLU A 243 -17.74 12.02 19.97
C GLU A 243 -17.82 11.37 18.58
N PHE A 244 -17.47 10.11 18.51
CA PHE A 244 -17.64 9.24 17.33
C PHE A 244 -18.09 7.86 17.77
N THR A 245 -18.78 7.15 16.87
CA THR A 245 -19.13 5.75 17.08
C THR A 245 -17.89 4.87 16.94
N LEU A 246 -17.61 4.04 17.94
CA LEU A 246 -16.50 3.10 17.93
C LEU A 246 -17.01 1.66 17.97
N HIS A 247 -16.73 0.90 16.93
CA HIS A 247 -16.99 -0.54 16.87
C HIS A 247 -15.66 -1.31 16.95
N VAL A 248 -15.54 -2.21 17.92
CA VAL A 248 -14.34 -3.06 18.10
C VAL A 248 -14.77 -4.51 18.10
N ASN A 249 -14.19 -5.33 17.20
CA ASN A 249 -14.55 -6.72 17.03
C ASN A 249 -16.08 -6.96 17.07
N PRO A 250 -16.87 -6.29 16.21
CA PRO A 250 -18.34 -6.28 16.35
C PRO A 250 -19.01 -7.65 16.16
N THR A 251 -18.30 -8.61 15.58
CA THR A 251 -18.77 -10.00 15.39
C THR A 251 -18.43 -10.91 16.58
N GLY A 252 -17.75 -10.40 17.62
CA GLY A 252 -17.26 -11.17 18.75
C GLY A 252 -15.74 -11.40 18.72
N LYS A 253 -15.27 -12.46 19.40
CA LYS A 253 -13.84 -12.79 19.41
C LYS A 253 -13.29 -13.08 18.01
N PHE A 254 -12.01 -12.71 17.81
CA PHE A 254 -11.31 -12.91 16.54
C PHE A 254 -9.96 -13.61 16.79
N VAL A 255 -10.02 -14.87 17.20
CA VAL A 255 -8.84 -15.70 17.47
C VAL A 255 -8.29 -16.35 16.21
N ILE A 256 -9.17 -16.87 15.35
CA ILE A 256 -8.79 -17.46 14.08
C ILE A 256 -8.74 -16.35 13.02
N GLY A 257 -7.55 -16.05 12.56
CA GLY A 257 -7.29 -15.02 11.54
C GLY A 257 -6.12 -15.38 10.64
N GLY A 258 -5.67 -14.41 9.85
CA GLY A 258 -4.59 -14.61 8.88
C GLY A 258 -4.96 -15.64 7.81
N PRO A 259 -3.96 -16.22 7.10
CA PRO A 259 -4.19 -17.15 6.00
C PRO A 259 -4.93 -18.42 6.39
N HIS A 260 -4.99 -18.76 7.68
CA HIS A 260 -5.84 -19.88 8.15
C HIS A 260 -7.31 -19.50 8.19
N GLY A 261 -7.64 -18.27 8.54
CA GLY A 261 -9.02 -17.78 8.62
C GLY A 261 -9.64 -17.47 7.25
N ASP A 262 -8.84 -16.93 6.35
CA ASP A 262 -9.26 -16.52 5.00
C ASP A 262 -8.10 -16.63 4.00
N THR A 263 -8.40 -16.96 2.76
CA THR A 263 -7.42 -17.07 1.69
C THR A 263 -7.02 -15.67 1.19
N GLY A 264 -5.71 -15.43 1.07
CA GLY A 264 -5.15 -14.21 0.52
C GLY A 264 -4.57 -14.39 -0.89
N LEU A 265 -4.66 -13.36 -1.69
CA LEU A 265 -4.11 -13.27 -3.04
C LEU A 265 -3.47 -11.92 -3.29
N THR A 266 -2.39 -11.91 -4.07
CA THR A 266 -1.76 -10.68 -4.56
C THR A 266 -2.77 -9.81 -5.32
N GLY A 267 -2.81 -8.50 -5.01
CA GLY A 267 -3.61 -7.53 -5.75
C GLY A 267 -5.09 -7.49 -5.41
N ARG A 268 -5.51 -8.02 -4.26
CA ARG A 268 -6.92 -7.97 -3.80
C ARG A 268 -7.23 -6.82 -2.85
N LYS A 269 -6.26 -5.94 -2.57
CA LYS A 269 -6.43 -4.76 -1.70
C LYS A 269 -6.00 -3.46 -2.39
N ILE A 270 -6.24 -3.37 -3.72
CA ILE A 270 -5.79 -2.27 -4.57
C ILE A 270 -6.36 -0.90 -4.17
N ILE A 271 -7.53 -0.84 -3.57
CA ILE A 271 -8.13 0.40 -3.06
C ILE A 271 -7.46 0.84 -1.76
N VAL A 272 -7.12 -0.11 -0.87
CA VAL A 272 -6.30 0.13 0.33
C VAL A 272 -4.89 0.60 -0.07
N ASP A 273 -4.33 0.03 -1.13
CA ASP A 273 -3.01 0.38 -1.65
C ASP A 273 -2.93 1.80 -2.22
N THR A 274 -4.06 2.39 -2.60
CA THR A 274 -4.11 3.66 -3.32
C THR A 274 -4.82 4.77 -2.56
N TYR A 275 -6.12 5.01 -2.78
CA TYR A 275 -6.77 6.25 -2.34
C TYR A 275 -8.02 6.03 -1.49
N GLY A 276 -8.29 4.80 -1.04
CA GLY A 276 -9.42 4.48 -0.15
C GLY A 276 -10.79 4.80 -0.74
N GLY A 277 -10.92 4.80 -2.09
CA GLY A 277 -12.15 5.09 -2.80
C GLY A 277 -12.33 6.54 -3.24
N HIS A 278 -11.48 7.49 -2.79
CA HIS A 278 -11.56 8.91 -3.20
C HIS A 278 -11.03 9.16 -4.62
N GLY A 279 -10.05 8.38 -5.06
CA GLY A 279 -9.51 8.41 -6.42
C GLY A 279 -9.93 7.19 -7.22
N ALA A 280 -10.01 7.33 -8.54
CA ALA A 280 -10.22 6.21 -9.45
C ALA A 280 -9.03 5.24 -9.41
N HIS A 281 -9.27 4.01 -9.87
CA HIS A 281 -8.26 2.95 -10.03
C HIS A 281 -8.43 2.25 -11.38
N GLY A 282 -7.32 1.91 -12.04
CA GLY A 282 -7.34 1.23 -13.33
C GLY A 282 -7.63 -0.27 -13.27
N GLY A 283 -7.61 -0.86 -12.07
CA GLY A 283 -7.88 -2.28 -11.83
C GLY A 283 -6.63 -3.17 -11.77
N GLY A 284 -5.47 -2.71 -12.23
CA GLY A 284 -4.22 -3.47 -12.20
C GLY A 284 -3.63 -3.57 -10.79
N ALA A 285 -3.21 -4.79 -10.39
CA ALA A 285 -2.44 -5.01 -9.17
C ALA A 285 -1.04 -4.41 -9.28
N PHE A 286 -0.44 -3.99 -8.16
CA PHE A 286 0.92 -3.43 -8.10
C PHE A 286 1.95 -4.48 -7.68
N SER A 287 1.72 -5.14 -6.55
CA SER A 287 2.69 -6.06 -5.94
C SER A 287 3.09 -7.19 -6.89
N GLY A 288 4.36 -7.58 -6.83
CA GLY A 288 4.92 -8.63 -7.67
C GLY A 288 5.31 -8.22 -9.09
N LYS A 289 4.99 -6.99 -9.52
CA LYS A 289 5.25 -6.48 -10.87
C LYS A 289 6.51 -5.61 -10.91
N ASP A 290 7.46 -5.93 -11.79
CA ASP A 290 8.62 -5.09 -12.10
C ASP A 290 8.22 -3.80 -12.83
N PRO A 291 9.07 -2.76 -12.88
CA PRO A 291 8.69 -1.45 -13.41
C PRO A 291 8.35 -1.40 -14.91
N SER A 292 8.64 -2.42 -15.71
CA SER A 292 8.17 -2.47 -17.10
C SER A 292 6.65 -2.64 -17.22
N LYS A 293 5.99 -3.05 -16.15
CA LYS A 293 4.53 -3.15 -16.07
C LYS A 293 3.95 -1.79 -15.69
N VAL A 294 3.37 -1.12 -16.68
CA VAL A 294 2.81 0.24 -16.54
C VAL A 294 1.69 0.34 -15.50
N ASP A 295 0.99 -0.75 -15.20
CA ASP A 295 0.01 -0.81 -14.11
C ASP A 295 0.56 -0.22 -12.80
N ARG A 296 1.83 -0.49 -12.51
CA ARG A 296 2.52 -0.02 -11.32
C ARG A 296 3.31 1.26 -11.57
N SER A 297 4.20 1.26 -12.55
CA SER A 297 5.13 2.38 -12.79
C SER A 297 4.40 3.66 -13.17
N ALA A 298 3.39 3.56 -14.05
CA ALA A 298 2.63 4.73 -14.46
C ALA A 298 1.62 5.20 -13.40
N ALA A 299 1.10 4.31 -12.54
CA ALA A 299 0.32 4.71 -11.38
C ALA A 299 1.18 5.52 -10.39
N PHE A 300 2.43 5.14 -10.16
CA PHE A 300 3.37 5.91 -9.35
C PHE A 300 3.72 7.26 -9.99
N ALA A 301 3.92 7.30 -11.32
CA ALA A 301 4.14 8.56 -12.03
C ALA A 301 2.91 9.49 -11.96
N ALA A 302 1.71 8.96 -12.13
CA ALA A 302 0.47 9.71 -11.99
C ALA A 302 0.29 10.27 -10.57
N ARG A 303 0.64 9.47 -9.53
CA ARG A 303 0.68 9.94 -8.13
C ARG A 303 1.66 11.07 -7.93
N HIS A 304 2.88 10.96 -8.46
CA HIS A 304 3.90 11.99 -8.38
C HIS A 304 3.41 13.32 -8.97
N ILE A 305 2.77 13.27 -10.14
CA ILE A 305 2.18 14.44 -10.79
C ILE A 305 1.06 15.04 -9.92
N ALA A 306 0.07 14.24 -9.52
CA ALA A 306 -1.06 14.71 -8.72
C ALA A 306 -0.61 15.39 -7.43
N LYS A 307 0.36 14.78 -6.74
CA LYS A 307 0.90 15.31 -5.48
C LYS A 307 1.60 16.66 -5.69
N ASN A 308 2.42 16.77 -6.73
CA ASN A 308 3.13 18.03 -7.04
C ASN A 308 2.18 19.14 -7.49
N ILE A 309 1.10 18.84 -8.23
CA ILE A 309 0.05 19.80 -8.58
C ILE A 309 -0.59 20.40 -7.33
N VAL A 310 -0.99 19.55 -6.38
CA VAL A 310 -1.64 20.01 -5.14
C VAL A 310 -0.65 20.77 -4.26
N ALA A 311 0.58 20.28 -4.12
CA ALA A 311 1.63 20.93 -3.35
C ALA A 311 2.08 22.27 -3.94
N ALA A 312 2.08 22.42 -5.25
CA ALA A 312 2.35 23.69 -5.93
C ALA A 312 1.24 24.75 -5.72
N GLY A 313 0.08 24.33 -5.22
CA GLY A 313 -1.06 25.22 -5.01
C GLY A 313 -1.91 25.46 -6.26
N ILE A 314 -1.73 24.68 -7.31
CA ILE A 314 -2.51 24.77 -8.57
C ILE A 314 -3.98 24.40 -8.32
N ALA A 315 -4.22 23.37 -7.51
CA ALA A 315 -5.55 22.92 -7.12
C ALA A 315 -5.52 22.36 -5.69
N ARG A 316 -6.70 22.22 -5.06
CA ARG A 316 -6.82 21.53 -3.76
C ARG A 316 -6.89 20.01 -3.92
N ARG A 317 -7.39 19.53 -5.04
CA ARG A 317 -7.52 18.12 -5.40
C ARG A 317 -7.12 17.93 -6.85
N ALA A 318 -6.45 16.83 -7.13
CA ALA A 318 -6.09 16.48 -8.51
C ALA A 318 -6.20 14.97 -8.71
N LEU A 319 -6.91 14.57 -9.77
CA LEU A 319 -6.92 13.21 -10.30
C LEU A 319 -6.23 13.23 -11.66
N VAL A 320 -5.19 12.45 -11.80
CA VAL A 320 -4.42 12.29 -13.03
C VAL A 320 -4.71 10.91 -13.60
N GLN A 321 -5.17 10.85 -14.85
CA GLN A 321 -5.30 9.61 -15.61
C GLN A 321 -4.22 9.60 -16.70
N VAL A 322 -3.53 8.47 -16.84
CA VAL A 322 -2.64 8.21 -17.96
C VAL A 322 -3.02 6.86 -18.60
N ALA A 323 -2.99 6.77 -19.92
CA ALA A 323 -3.37 5.55 -20.63
C ALA A 323 -2.28 5.14 -21.63
N TYR A 324 -2.09 3.83 -21.79
CA TYR A 324 -1.11 3.24 -22.69
C TYR A 324 -1.74 2.20 -23.61
N ALA A 325 -1.13 2.04 -24.79
CA ALA A 325 -1.31 0.90 -25.67
C ALA A 325 -0.08 -0.03 -25.55
N ILE A 326 -0.30 -1.33 -25.57
CA ILE A 326 0.78 -2.33 -25.49
C ILE A 326 1.83 -2.10 -26.57
N GLY A 327 3.10 -2.15 -26.22
CA GLY A 327 4.23 -1.98 -27.16
C GLY A 327 4.46 -0.54 -27.65
N VAL A 328 3.69 0.45 -27.17
CA VAL A 328 3.85 1.87 -27.51
C VAL A 328 4.49 2.60 -26.35
N ALA A 329 5.55 3.38 -26.62
CA ALA A 329 6.27 4.11 -25.58
C ALA A 329 5.52 5.35 -25.09
N GLN A 330 4.93 6.12 -26.01
CA GLN A 330 4.19 7.32 -25.63
C GLN A 330 2.80 6.96 -25.07
N PRO A 331 2.34 7.64 -24.00
CA PRO A 331 0.97 7.46 -23.53
C PRO A 331 -0.04 7.87 -24.62
N VAL A 332 -1.15 7.15 -24.70
CA VAL A 332 -2.26 7.46 -25.60
C VAL A 332 -2.98 8.74 -25.16
N SER A 333 -3.07 8.96 -23.84
CA SER A 333 -3.70 10.15 -23.28
C SER A 333 -3.17 10.46 -21.87
N LEU A 334 -3.18 11.75 -21.53
CA LEU A 334 -3.09 12.27 -20.17
C LEU A 334 -4.31 13.17 -19.92
N ASN A 335 -4.98 12.95 -18.82
CA ASN A 335 -6.11 13.80 -18.39
C ASN A 335 -5.97 14.16 -16.92
N ILE A 336 -6.22 15.42 -16.59
CA ILE A 336 -6.20 15.90 -15.20
C ILE A 336 -7.58 16.49 -14.91
N ASN A 337 -8.15 16.09 -13.75
CA ASN A 337 -9.38 16.63 -13.22
C ASN A 337 -9.12 17.23 -11.84
N THR A 338 -9.33 18.53 -11.70
CA THR A 338 -9.18 19.25 -10.43
C THR A 338 -10.47 19.29 -9.60
N PHE A 339 -11.53 18.68 -10.08
CA PHE A 339 -12.86 18.68 -9.42
C PHE A 339 -13.40 20.11 -9.16
N GLY A 340 -13.06 21.06 -10.03
CA GLY A 340 -13.43 22.47 -9.85
C GLY A 340 -12.71 23.17 -8.71
N THR A 341 -11.60 22.59 -8.20
CA THR A 341 -10.80 23.18 -7.10
C THR A 341 -9.54 23.89 -7.59
N ALA A 342 -9.39 24.11 -8.91
CA ALA A 342 -8.30 24.86 -9.48
C ALA A 342 -8.23 26.26 -8.86
N LYS A 343 -7.00 26.71 -8.54
CA LYS A 343 -6.68 28.03 -7.99
C LYS A 343 -5.98 28.93 -9.01
N VAL A 344 -5.81 28.44 -10.22
CA VAL A 344 -5.21 29.13 -11.37
C VAL A 344 -6.29 29.43 -12.41
N ASP A 345 -6.11 30.45 -13.21
CA ASP A 345 -7.02 30.81 -14.31
C ASP A 345 -6.69 29.96 -15.55
N LYS A 346 -6.88 28.65 -15.41
CA LYS A 346 -6.70 27.65 -16.46
C LYS A 346 -7.73 26.52 -16.28
N SER A 347 -8.24 26.03 -17.39
CA SER A 347 -9.09 24.86 -17.43
C SER A 347 -8.27 23.57 -17.16
N ASP A 348 -8.96 22.49 -16.77
CA ASP A 348 -8.34 21.18 -16.58
C ASP A 348 -7.64 20.67 -17.86
N VAL A 349 -8.15 21.03 -19.05
CA VAL A 349 -7.53 20.71 -20.34
C VAL A 349 -6.18 21.43 -20.49
N GLU A 350 -6.12 22.75 -20.23
CA GLU A 350 -4.90 23.53 -20.31
C GLU A 350 -3.86 23.05 -19.26
N ILE A 351 -4.32 22.69 -18.06
CA ILE A 351 -3.47 22.09 -17.02
C ILE A 351 -2.87 20.77 -17.54
N SER A 352 -3.69 19.92 -18.16
CA SER A 352 -3.24 18.63 -18.72
C SER A 352 -2.18 18.82 -19.81
N GLU A 353 -2.37 19.75 -20.74
CA GLU A 353 -1.43 20.07 -21.82
C GLU A 353 -0.09 20.59 -21.30
N ILE A 354 -0.10 21.44 -20.27
CA ILE A 354 1.12 21.95 -19.63
C ILE A 354 1.87 20.81 -18.97
N VAL A 355 1.19 20.00 -18.15
CA VAL A 355 1.79 18.88 -17.44
C VAL A 355 2.35 17.84 -18.41
N GLN A 356 1.68 17.56 -19.51
CA GLN A 356 2.16 16.63 -20.53
C GLN A 356 3.51 17.06 -21.14
N ARG A 357 3.76 18.35 -21.27
CA ARG A 357 5.05 18.87 -21.75
C ARG A 357 6.15 18.80 -20.69
N MET A 358 5.79 18.86 -19.40
CA MET A 358 6.74 18.92 -18.30
C MET A 358 7.23 17.56 -17.83
N PHE A 359 6.50 16.46 -18.11
CA PHE A 359 6.80 15.12 -17.60
C PHE A 359 7.00 14.13 -18.73
N ASP A 360 8.17 13.49 -18.76
CA ASP A 360 8.37 12.30 -19.61
C ASP A 360 7.60 11.13 -19.00
N LEU A 361 6.56 10.69 -19.72
CA LEU A 361 5.69 9.59 -19.33
C LEU A 361 5.94 8.32 -20.17
N THR A 362 7.05 8.24 -20.88
CA THR A 362 7.48 6.96 -21.46
C THR A 362 7.84 5.98 -20.34
N PRO A 363 7.65 4.65 -20.51
CA PRO A 363 8.05 3.68 -19.50
C PRO A 363 9.49 3.85 -19.02
N TYR A 364 10.43 4.05 -19.94
CA TYR A 364 11.84 4.30 -19.62
C TYR A 364 12.05 5.61 -18.84
N GLY A 365 11.38 6.69 -19.22
CA GLY A 365 11.44 7.98 -18.53
C GLY A 365 10.90 7.89 -17.10
N ILE A 366 9.83 7.13 -16.90
CA ILE A 366 9.25 6.87 -15.56
C ILE A 366 10.22 6.04 -14.72
N GLU A 367 10.70 4.90 -15.24
CA GLU A 367 11.62 4.01 -14.52
C GLU A 367 12.89 4.74 -14.06
N THR A 368 13.46 5.56 -14.95
CA THR A 368 14.69 6.30 -14.68
C THR A 368 14.47 7.42 -13.66
N ARG A 369 13.44 8.26 -13.87
CA ARG A 369 13.14 9.41 -12.99
C ARG A 369 12.79 8.96 -11.58
N LEU A 370 12.00 7.90 -11.43
CA LEU A 370 11.55 7.37 -10.15
C LEU A 370 12.48 6.28 -9.59
N LYS A 371 13.60 5.96 -10.27
CA LYS A 371 14.59 4.96 -9.84
C LYS A 371 13.98 3.58 -9.56
N LEU A 372 13.03 3.15 -10.39
CA LEU A 372 12.20 1.97 -10.11
C LEU A 372 12.94 0.63 -10.31
N ARG A 373 14.14 0.60 -10.91
CA ARG A 373 14.96 -0.62 -11.06
C ARG A 373 15.73 -1.00 -9.79
N ASN A 374 15.33 -0.47 -8.65
CA ASN A 374 15.91 -0.76 -7.34
C ASN A 374 14.98 -1.64 -6.50
N PRO A 375 15.50 -2.39 -5.51
CA PRO A 375 14.70 -3.23 -4.62
C PRO A 375 13.98 -2.36 -3.55
N ILE A 376 12.89 -1.70 -3.95
CA ILE A 376 12.15 -0.69 -3.16
C ILE A 376 10.70 -1.07 -2.91
N TYR A 377 10.31 -2.31 -3.22
CA TYR A 377 8.91 -2.67 -3.37
C TYR A 377 8.29 -3.30 -2.12
N ARG A 378 9.01 -4.10 -1.36
CA ARG A 378 8.46 -4.77 -0.17
C ARG A 378 7.84 -3.79 0.82
N GLU A 379 8.46 -2.63 1.04
CA GLU A 379 7.98 -1.60 1.95
C GLU A 379 6.69 -0.93 1.49
N THR A 380 6.32 -1.10 0.23
CA THR A 380 5.06 -0.57 -0.33
C THR A 380 3.88 -1.50 -0.08
N ALA A 381 4.13 -2.79 0.11
CA ALA A 381 3.12 -3.84 0.11
C ALA A 381 2.21 -3.83 1.35
N SER A 382 2.43 -2.96 2.33
CA SER A 382 1.56 -2.77 3.50
C SER A 382 1.39 -1.30 3.83
N TYR A 383 0.20 -0.93 4.33
CA TYR A 383 -0.15 0.44 4.74
C TYR A 383 -0.11 1.47 3.61
N GLY A 384 -0.43 1.06 2.37
CA GLY A 384 -0.54 1.89 1.18
C GLY A 384 0.77 2.09 0.42
N HIS A 385 0.67 2.10 -0.91
CA HIS A 385 1.76 2.46 -1.81
C HIS A 385 1.95 3.98 -1.91
N VAL A 386 0.96 4.76 -1.51
CA VAL A 386 0.93 6.22 -1.54
C VAL A 386 0.71 6.79 -0.14
N GLY A 387 0.90 8.10 0.02
CA GLY A 387 0.81 8.75 1.33
C GLY A 387 1.96 8.36 2.26
N ARG A 388 3.14 8.16 1.70
CA ARG A 388 4.36 7.76 2.41
C ARG A 388 5.40 8.88 2.37
N THR A 389 6.41 8.75 3.22
CA THR A 389 7.55 9.67 3.25
C THR A 389 8.71 9.10 2.47
N ASN A 390 9.19 9.87 1.47
CA ASN A 390 10.43 9.54 0.76
C ASN A 390 11.61 9.51 1.74
N ARG A 391 12.45 8.48 1.65
CA ARG A 391 13.64 8.31 2.49
C ARG A 391 14.65 7.35 1.86
N THR A 392 15.92 7.54 2.17
CA THR A 392 16.99 6.60 1.83
C THR A 392 17.18 5.58 2.95
N VAL A 393 17.35 4.31 2.58
CA VAL A 393 17.61 3.20 3.52
C VAL A 393 18.70 2.29 2.94
N VAL A 394 19.38 1.56 3.83
CA VAL A 394 20.28 0.46 3.45
C VAL A 394 19.56 -0.85 3.68
N LYS A 395 19.37 -1.63 2.62
CA LYS A 395 18.77 -2.98 2.69
C LYS A 395 19.87 -4.02 2.64
N THR A 396 19.74 -5.06 3.44
CA THR A 396 20.68 -6.20 3.47
C THR A 396 20.00 -7.42 2.86
N PHE A 397 20.70 -8.06 1.93
CA PHE A 397 20.29 -9.28 1.24
C PHE A 397 21.25 -10.41 1.65
N ASP A 398 20.76 -11.67 1.63
CA ASP A 398 21.53 -12.85 2.02
C ASP A 398 22.12 -12.75 3.45
N ALA A 399 21.44 -12.04 4.37
CA ALA A 399 21.94 -11.79 5.72
C ALA A 399 22.25 -13.07 6.53
N HIS A 400 21.59 -14.19 6.18
CA HIS A 400 21.75 -15.51 6.79
C HIS A 400 22.87 -16.36 6.16
N THR A 401 23.50 -15.88 5.07
CA THR A 401 24.54 -16.59 4.34
C THR A 401 25.94 -16.10 4.72
N THR A 402 26.97 -16.76 4.18
CA THR A 402 28.37 -16.35 4.33
C THR A 402 28.77 -15.14 3.46
N HIS A 403 27.85 -14.70 2.57
CA HIS A 403 28.11 -13.63 1.59
C HIS A 403 26.99 -12.59 1.57
N PRO A 404 26.68 -11.94 2.72
CA PRO A 404 25.68 -10.88 2.72
C PRO A 404 26.16 -9.68 1.89
N PHE A 405 25.21 -8.99 1.25
CA PHE A 405 25.51 -7.74 0.56
C PHE A 405 24.42 -6.68 0.85
N THR A 406 24.75 -5.42 0.62
CA THR A 406 23.85 -4.30 0.89
C THR A 406 23.55 -3.51 -0.34
N ARG A 407 22.36 -2.87 -0.37
CA ARG A 407 21.95 -1.86 -1.35
C ARG A 407 21.45 -0.64 -0.61
N GLU A 408 22.01 0.53 -0.91
CA GLU A 408 21.41 1.80 -0.52
C GLU A 408 20.37 2.17 -1.56
N VAL A 409 19.12 2.37 -1.14
CA VAL A 409 17.98 2.63 -2.01
C VAL A 409 17.12 3.76 -1.47
N GLU A 410 16.48 4.49 -2.40
CA GLU A 410 15.55 5.57 -2.09
C GLU A 410 14.11 5.05 -2.21
N LEU A 411 13.42 4.93 -1.08
CA LEU A 411 12.04 4.46 -1.00
C LEU A 411 11.05 5.58 -1.32
N PHE A 412 9.91 5.23 -1.93
CA PHE A 412 8.79 6.11 -2.22
C PHE A 412 9.19 7.35 -3.03
N THR A 413 9.96 7.16 -4.09
CA THR A 413 10.46 8.24 -4.95
C THR A 413 9.34 9.04 -5.62
N TRP A 414 8.18 8.42 -5.86
CA TRP A 414 6.97 9.07 -6.38
C TRP A 414 6.25 9.98 -5.36
N GLU A 415 6.71 10.00 -4.12
CA GLU A 415 6.20 10.90 -3.08
C GLU A 415 7.03 12.19 -2.94
N LYS A 416 8.06 12.40 -3.77
CA LYS A 416 8.86 13.63 -3.79
C LYS A 416 8.03 14.83 -4.23
N LEU A 417 8.44 15.99 -3.71
CA LEU A 417 7.91 17.32 -4.09
C LEU A 417 8.93 18.09 -4.93
N ASP A 418 9.68 17.39 -5.75
CA ASP A 418 10.81 17.90 -6.53
C ASP A 418 10.42 18.65 -7.83
N ARG A 419 9.12 18.73 -8.12
CA ARG A 419 8.57 19.45 -9.27
C ARG A 419 7.68 20.64 -8.89
N VAL A 420 7.61 20.97 -7.59
CA VAL A 420 6.75 22.05 -7.08
C VAL A 420 7.17 23.39 -7.64
N ASP A 421 8.47 23.72 -7.58
CA ASP A 421 8.97 25.02 -8.03
C ASP A 421 8.85 25.18 -9.56
N ASP A 422 9.12 24.12 -10.33
CA ASP A 422 8.94 24.10 -11.78
C ASP A 422 7.47 24.36 -12.15
N LEU A 423 6.56 23.66 -11.47
CA LEU A 423 5.12 23.84 -11.68
C LEU A 423 4.67 25.25 -11.29
N ARG A 424 5.10 25.77 -10.15
CA ARG A 424 4.76 27.14 -9.75
C ARG A 424 5.24 28.17 -10.78
N HIS A 425 6.46 28.04 -11.27
CA HIS A 425 6.98 28.91 -12.32
C HIS A 425 6.15 28.86 -13.60
N GLU A 426 5.81 27.65 -14.07
CA GLU A 426 5.03 27.47 -15.31
C GLU A 426 3.59 27.99 -15.20
N PHE A 427 2.99 27.93 -14.00
CA PHE A 427 1.65 28.43 -13.75
C PHE A 427 1.60 29.88 -13.24
N GLY A 428 2.74 30.54 -13.05
CA GLY A 428 2.84 31.94 -12.60
C GLY A 428 2.45 32.15 -11.12
N LEU A 429 2.75 31.18 -10.24
CA LEU A 429 2.44 31.19 -8.80
C LEU A 429 3.66 31.60 -7.96
#